data_cb4c690ff6d891aac6770663c194d65e
#
_entry.id   cb4c690ff6d891aac6770663c194d65e
#
_cell.length_a   1.000
_cell.length_b   1.000
_cell.length_c   1.000
_cell.angle_alpha   90.00
_cell.angle_beta   90.00
_cell.angle_gamma   90.00
#
_symmetry.space_group_name_H-M   'P 1'
#
loop_
_entity.id
_entity.type
_entity.pdbx_description
1 polymer ?
#
loop_
_entity_poly.entity_id
_entity_poly.type
_entity_poly.pdbx_seq_one_letter_code
_entity_poly.pdbx_strand_id
1 'polypeptide(L)'
;RTVKYGSTLKKAKIIKVFARNPKENEYPLSDISLHKDINIIINATPNGMYPNNNQKTLINVEDFPTLEFVLDLVYNPLKTKLILEAREHNVRAENGLIMLIHQAVKANELFNKITYKKRTTNTIFKDIYLRQLNIVLIGMPMSGKSYYSRQIAKAYNKGLVDIDKEIEYTQKKSIQELFNEYGESGFRNIETRIIE
;
A
#
# COMPACT_ATOMS: atom_id res chain seq x y z
N ARG A 1 14.03 0.59 17.32
CA ARG A 1 15.51 0.37 17.42
C ARG A 1 16.17 0.24 16.05
N THR A 2 15.59 -0.52 15.13
CA THR A 2 16.16 -0.77 13.78
C THR A 2 16.32 0.52 12.96
N VAL A 3 15.37 1.43 13.04
CA VAL A 3 15.40 2.72 12.32
C VAL A 3 16.56 3.61 12.81
N LYS A 4 16.77 3.67 14.12
CA LYS A 4 17.86 4.47 14.72
C LYS A 4 19.24 4.01 14.24
N TYR A 5 19.47 2.71 14.16
CA TYR A 5 20.75 2.17 13.68
C TYR A 5 20.96 2.39 12.16
N GLY A 6 19.93 2.16 11.36
CA GLY A 6 20.02 2.35 9.91
C GLY A 6 20.30 3.80 9.51
N SER A 7 19.70 4.76 10.18
CA SER A 7 19.89 6.18 9.91
C SER A 7 21.22 6.73 10.41
N THR A 8 21.72 6.23 11.53
CA THR A 8 23.06 6.60 12.06
C THR A 8 24.16 6.24 11.05
N LEU A 9 24.05 5.10 10.38
CA LEU A 9 25.01 4.69 9.34
C LEU A 9 24.97 5.52 8.06
N LYS A 10 23.91 6.32 7.83
CA LYS A 10 23.67 7.07 6.59
C LYS A 10 23.91 8.58 6.70
N LYS A 11 24.65 9.05 7.70
CA LYS A 11 25.03 10.45 7.87
C LYS A 11 23.84 11.43 8.07
N ALA A 12 22.71 10.97 8.61
CA ALA A 12 21.66 11.89 9.03
C ALA A 12 22.19 12.83 10.12
N LYS A 13 22.01 14.16 9.94
CA LYS A 13 22.48 15.17 10.90
C LYS A 13 21.73 15.08 12.23
N ILE A 14 20.43 14.93 12.17
CA ILE A 14 19.53 14.87 13.34
C ILE A 14 18.56 13.73 13.14
N ILE A 15 18.31 12.94 14.20
CA ILE A 15 17.31 11.88 14.23
C ILE A 15 16.43 12.13 15.45
N LYS A 16 15.14 12.33 15.22
CA LYS A 16 14.11 12.45 16.26
C LYS A 16 13.27 11.18 16.24
N VAL A 17 13.04 10.57 17.38
CA VAL A 17 12.20 9.38 17.53
C VAL A 17 10.93 9.76 18.26
N PHE A 18 9.80 9.46 17.66
CA PHE A 18 8.46 9.70 18.23
C PHE A 18 7.81 8.38 18.61
N ALA A 19 7.26 8.30 19.81
CA ALA A 19 6.63 7.09 20.32
C ALA A 19 5.36 7.41 21.12
N ARG A 20 4.43 6.43 21.22
CA ARG A 20 3.25 6.54 22.11
C ARG A 20 3.65 6.62 23.58
N ASN A 21 4.64 5.80 23.97
CA ASN A 21 5.22 5.76 25.29
C ASN A 21 6.71 6.11 25.15
N PRO A 22 7.06 7.40 25.11
CA PRO A 22 8.41 7.84 24.87
C PRO A 22 9.33 7.44 26.03
N LYS A 23 10.54 7.01 25.68
CA LYS A 23 11.64 6.76 26.62
C LYS A 23 12.53 7.99 26.69
N GLU A 24 13.56 7.91 27.52
CA GLU A 24 14.61 8.92 27.54
C GLU A 24 15.16 9.17 26.13
N ASN A 25 15.21 10.44 25.71
CA ASN A 25 15.60 10.92 24.37
C ASN A 25 14.60 10.56 23.23
N GLU A 26 13.35 10.29 23.54
CA GLU A 26 12.27 10.13 22.58
C GLU A 26 11.19 11.21 22.82
N TYR A 27 10.45 11.57 21.78
CA TYR A 27 9.37 12.54 21.85
C TYR A 27 8.00 11.85 21.86
N PRO A 28 7.00 12.43 22.52
CA PRO A 28 5.63 11.98 22.37
C PRO A 28 5.18 12.05 20.91
N LEU A 29 4.40 11.07 20.46
CA LEU A 29 3.89 11.05 19.09
C LEU A 29 2.96 12.23 18.80
N SER A 30 2.29 12.79 19.83
CA SER A 30 1.46 14.00 19.74
C SER A 30 2.24 15.23 19.28
N ASP A 31 3.53 15.28 19.55
CA ASP A 31 4.36 16.46 19.35
C ASP A 31 5.01 16.46 17.95
N ILE A 32 4.76 15.46 17.12
CA ILE A 32 5.41 15.32 15.82
C ILE A 32 5.13 16.53 14.90
N SER A 33 3.92 17.08 14.95
CA SER A 33 3.53 18.25 14.15
C SER A 33 4.23 19.57 14.56
N LEU A 34 4.87 19.58 15.73
CA LEU A 34 5.69 20.72 16.18
C LEU A 34 7.06 20.76 15.50
N HIS A 35 7.47 19.67 14.88
CA HIS A 35 8.78 19.51 14.24
C HIS A 35 8.70 19.61 12.72
N LYS A 36 8.38 20.81 12.22
CA LYS A 36 8.13 21.08 10.78
C LYS A 36 9.39 21.04 9.89
N ASP A 37 10.56 20.99 10.48
CA ASP A 37 11.89 20.98 9.84
C ASP A 37 12.36 19.59 9.38
N ILE A 38 11.44 18.62 9.32
CA ILE A 38 11.74 17.23 8.98
C ILE A 38 11.79 17.06 7.46
N ASN A 39 12.90 16.48 6.94
CA ASN A 39 13.05 16.16 5.53
C ASN A 39 12.63 14.70 5.22
N ILE A 40 12.74 13.78 6.17
CA ILE A 40 12.46 12.35 5.97
C ILE A 40 11.63 11.83 7.13
N ILE A 41 10.53 11.19 6.80
CA ILE A 41 9.69 10.47 7.77
C ILE A 41 9.80 8.98 7.53
N ILE A 42 9.99 8.22 8.61
CA ILE A 42 9.98 6.74 8.58
C ILE A 42 8.90 6.26 9.54
N ASN A 43 7.82 5.73 8.99
CA ASN A 43 6.79 5.05 9.78
C ASN A 43 7.25 3.62 10.10
N ALA A 44 7.60 3.40 11.36
CA ALA A 44 7.94 2.07 11.89
C ALA A 44 6.83 1.51 12.80
N THR A 45 5.62 2.06 12.72
CA THR A 45 4.45 1.60 13.47
C THR A 45 3.57 0.70 12.58
N PRO A 46 2.64 -0.08 13.15
CA PRO A 46 1.68 -0.85 12.37
C PRO A 46 0.49 -0.02 11.84
N ASN A 47 0.51 1.31 11.99
CA ASN A 47 -0.57 2.16 11.48
C ASN A 47 -0.67 2.04 9.96
N GLY A 48 -1.88 1.82 9.46
CA GLY A 48 -2.14 1.59 8.03
C GLY A 48 -1.91 0.15 7.56
N MET A 49 -1.53 -0.79 8.43
CA MET A 49 -1.36 -2.19 8.09
C MET A 49 -2.72 -2.92 8.11
N TYR A 50 -2.92 -3.83 7.16
CA TYR A 50 -4.08 -4.73 7.15
C TYR A 50 -4.18 -5.56 8.45
N PRO A 51 -5.38 -5.80 9.01
CA PRO A 51 -6.71 -5.40 8.50
C PRO A 51 -7.13 -3.96 8.86
N ASN A 52 -6.36 -3.23 9.68
CA ASN A 52 -6.70 -1.91 10.19
C ASN A 52 -6.21 -0.76 9.28
N ASN A 53 -6.21 -0.98 7.95
CA ASN A 53 -5.71 -0.04 6.95
C ASN A 53 -6.59 1.22 6.78
N ASN A 54 -7.82 1.22 7.32
CA ASN A 54 -8.71 2.38 7.29
C ASN A 54 -8.48 3.41 8.40
N GLN A 55 -7.54 3.15 9.33
CA GLN A 55 -7.21 4.10 10.38
C GLN A 55 -6.69 5.42 9.80
N LYS A 56 -6.90 6.52 10.57
CA LYS A 56 -6.31 7.81 10.26
C LYS A 56 -4.79 7.72 10.29
N THR A 57 -4.11 8.43 9.39
CA THR A 57 -2.64 8.58 9.40
C THR A 57 -2.18 9.21 10.72
N LEU A 58 -0.99 8.83 11.17
CA LEU A 58 -0.39 9.38 12.41
C LEU A 58 0.09 10.82 12.25
N ILE A 59 0.25 11.24 11.01
CA ILE A 59 0.72 12.57 10.62
C ILE A 59 -0.14 13.08 9.49
N ASN A 60 -0.17 14.40 9.32
CA ASN A 60 -0.67 15.06 8.12
C ASN A 60 0.54 15.55 7.33
N VAL A 61 0.72 15.12 6.10
CA VAL A 61 1.90 15.45 5.28
C VAL A 61 2.02 16.96 5.04
N GLU A 62 0.89 17.67 4.96
CA GLU A 62 0.84 19.13 4.80
C GLU A 62 1.55 19.90 5.92
N ASP A 63 1.66 19.32 7.11
CA ASP A 63 2.31 19.95 8.25
C ASP A 63 3.84 20.07 8.10
N PHE A 64 4.43 19.40 7.08
CA PHE A 64 5.88 19.27 6.90
C PHE A 64 6.35 19.86 5.56
N PRO A 65 6.49 21.18 5.45
CA PRO A 65 6.80 21.84 4.18
C PRO A 65 8.19 21.49 3.60
N THR A 66 9.09 20.95 4.41
CA THR A 66 10.45 20.55 4.00
C THR A 66 10.56 19.04 3.75
N LEU A 67 9.44 18.30 3.77
CA LEU A 67 9.44 16.86 3.61
C LEU A 67 9.76 16.45 2.17
N GLU A 68 10.80 15.65 2.00
CA GLU A 68 11.29 15.16 0.71
C GLU A 68 11.00 13.68 0.48
N PHE A 69 10.90 12.90 1.58
CA PHE A 69 10.77 11.46 1.49
C PHE A 69 10.00 10.84 2.66
N VAL A 70 9.14 9.89 2.34
CA VAL A 70 8.43 9.04 3.31
C VAL A 70 8.79 7.58 3.07
N LEU A 71 9.24 6.90 4.11
CA LEU A 71 9.38 5.45 4.12
C LEU A 71 8.35 4.87 5.09
N ASP A 72 7.40 4.11 4.57
CA ASP A 72 6.47 3.36 5.40
C ASP A 72 6.91 1.90 5.47
N LEU A 73 7.27 1.40 6.65
CA LEU A 73 7.71 0.00 6.81
C LEU A 73 6.55 -1.00 6.63
N VAL A 74 5.31 -0.54 6.60
CA VAL A 74 4.16 -1.35 6.21
C VAL A 74 4.30 -1.71 4.73
N TYR A 75 4.04 -2.98 4.40
CA TYR A 75 4.10 -3.53 3.05
C TYR A 75 2.78 -4.19 2.60
N ASN A 76 1.82 -4.32 3.49
CA ASN A 76 0.48 -4.79 3.19
C ASN A 76 -0.56 -3.89 3.89
N PRO A 77 -1.27 -3.05 3.14
CA PRO A 77 -1.26 -2.89 1.68
C PRO A 77 0.05 -2.26 1.15
N LEU A 78 0.29 -2.40 -0.16
CA LEU A 78 1.46 -1.77 -0.85
C LEU A 78 1.41 -0.25 -0.81
N LYS A 79 0.21 0.32 -0.75
CA LYS A 79 -0.05 1.76 -0.70
C LYS A 79 -0.90 2.05 0.54
N THR A 80 -0.26 2.40 1.63
CA THR A 80 -0.93 2.89 2.83
C THR A 80 -1.47 4.32 2.59
N LYS A 81 -2.39 4.77 3.43
CA LYS A 81 -2.89 6.16 3.37
C LYS A 81 -1.75 7.17 3.44
N LEU A 82 -0.74 6.92 4.28
CA LEU A 82 0.44 7.78 4.39
C LEU A 82 1.22 7.88 3.06
N ILE A 83 1.40 6.76 2.35
CA ILE A 83 2.07 6.76 1.04
C ILE A 83 1.23 7.50 -0.01
N LEU A 84 -0.09 7.33 0.00
CA LEU A 84 -0.99 8.02 -0.93
C LEU A 84 -0.96 9.52 -0.68
N GLU A 85 -1.14 9.96 0.56
CA GLU A 85 -1.08 11.36 0.97
C GLU A 85 0.26 12.03 0.61
N ALA A 86 1.39 11.35 0.89
CA ALA A 86 2.71 11.84 0.50
C ALA A 86 2.82 12.09 -1.02
N ARG A 87 2.29 11.16 -1.83
CA ARG A 87 2.32 11.29 -3.30
C ARG A 87 1.41 12.39 -3.83
N GLU A 88 0.25 12.61 -3.21
CA GLU A 88 -0.65 13.72 -3.52
C GLU A 88 0.03 15.08 -3.31
N HIS A 89 0.90 15.16 -2.30
CA HIS A 89 1.73 16.35 -2.03
C HIS A 89 3.09 16.36 -2.76
N ASN A 90 3.27 15.51 -3.78
CA ASN A 90 4.51 15.40 -4.57
C ASN A 90 5.74 14.98 -3.74
N VAL A 91 5.55 14.38 -2.57
CA VAL A 91 6.61 13.79 -1.75
C VAL A 91 6.88 12.36 -2.20
N ARG A 92 8.14 12.01 -2.40
CA ARG A 92 8.52 10.62 -2.72
C ARG A 92 8.17 9.70 -1.56
N ALA A 93 7.52 8.58 -1.87
CA ALA A 93 7.12 7.63 -0.85
C ALA A 93 7.33 6.18 -1.31
N GLU A 94 7.90 5.37 -0.41
CA GLU A 94 8.20 3.95 -0.62
C GLU A 94 7.66 3.11 0.54
N ASN A 95 7.32 1.84 0.26
CA ASN A 95 6.88 0.89 1.27
C ASN A 95 8.00 -0.06 1.74
N GLY A 96 7.70 -0.86 2.77
CA GLY A 96 8.66 -1.78 3.39
C GLY A 96 8.91 -3.08 2.63
N LEU A 97 8.26 -3.35 1.49
CA LEU A 97 8.35 -4.63 0.81
C LEU A 97 9.79 -5.01 0.42
N ILE A 98 10.53 -4.07 -0.17
CA ILE A 98 11.91 -4.34 -0.58
C ILE A 98 12.82 -4.66 0.62
N MET A 99 12.60 -4.00 1.75
CA MET A 99 13.32 -4.25 2.99
C MET A 99 13.03 -5.67 3.51
N LEU A 100 11.76 -6.07 3.52
CA LEU A 100 11.33 -7.41 3.91
C LEU A 100 12.02 -8.49 3.06
N ILE A 101 12.05 -8.31 1.75
CA ILE A 101 12.67 -9.26 0.83
C ILE A 101 14.18 -9.34 1.05
N HIS A 102 14.86 -8.21 1.18
CA HIS A 102 16.30 -8.21 1.47
C HIS A 102 16.62 -8.88 2.79
N GLN A 103 15.81 -8.66 3.83
CA GLN A 103 15.94 -9.33 5.12
C GLN A 103 15.81 -10.85 4.97
N ALA A 104 14.77 -11.32 4.27
CA ALA A 104 14.51 -12.74 4.05
C ALA A 104 15.65 -13.41 3.23
N VAL A 105 16.08 -12.77 2.15
CA VAL A 105 17.20 -13.24 1.33
C VAL A 105 18.47 -13.33 2.17
N LYS A 106 18.76 -12.28 2.96
CA LYS A 106 19.97 -12.26 3.79
C LYS A 106 19.96 -13.31 4.90
N ALA A 107 18.81 -13.52 5.52
CA ALA A 107 18.63 -14.59 6.50
C ALA A 107 18.89 -15.97 5.87
N ASN A 108 18.31 -16.22 4.69
CA ASN A 108 18.49 -17.47 3.97
C ASN A 108 19.98 -17.71 3.56
N GLU A 109 20.67 -16.66 3.09
CA GLU A 109 22.12 -16.72 2.81
C GLU A 109 22.93 -17.15 4.03
N LEU A 110 22.62 -16.58 5.19
CA LEU A 110 23.32 -16.89 6.44
C LEU A 110 23.06 -18.32 6.91
N PHE A 111 21.81 -18.76 6.88
CA PHE A 111 21.43 -20.11 7.33
C PHE A 111 21.98 -21.21 6.41
N ASN A 112 21.93 -21.01 5.10
CA ASN A 112 22.31 -22.02 4.13
C ASN A 112 23.78 -21.85 3.62
N LYS A 113 24.50 -20.84 4.10
CA LYS A 113 25.86 -20.51 3.66
C LYS A 113 26.01 -20.36 2.13
N ILE A 114 25.01 -19.75 1.51
CA ILE A 114 24.95 -19.47 0.06
C ILE A 114 24.91 -17.98 -0.18
N THR A 115 25.12 -17.54 -1.42
CA THR A 115 25.00 -16.14 -1.81
C THR A 115 24.12 -16.04 -3.04
N TYR A 116 23.08 -15.21 -2.96
CA TYR A 116 22.19 -14.95 -4.07
C TYR A 116 22.67 -13.78 -4.93
N LYS A 117 22.48 -13.90 -6.24
CA LYS A 117 22.70 -12.78 -7.16
C LYS A 117 21.61 -11.71 -6.96
N LYS A 118 21.96 -10.44 -7.12
CA LYS A 118 21.01 -9.31 -7.04
C LYS A 118 19.76 -9.51 -7.93
N ARG A 119 19.90 -10.16 -9.08
CA ARG A 119 18.78 -10.51 -9.97
C ARG A 119 17.72 -11.37 -9.27
N THR A 120 18.13 -12.30 -8.40
CA THR A 120 17.20 -13.16 -7.64
C THR A 120 16.30 -12.32 -6.74
N THR A 121 16.85 -11.38 -6.00
CA THR A 121 16.09 -10.47 -5.13
C THR A 121 15.08 -9.64 -5.93
N ASN A 122 15.49 -9.12 -7.08
CA ASN A 122 14.59 -8.35 -7.95
C ASN A 122 13.45 -9.21 -8.54
N THR A 123 13.73 -10.47 -8.87
CA THR A 123 12.70 -11.42 -9.36
C THR A 123 11.68 -11.72 -8.25
N ILE A 124 12.14 -12.00 -7.04
CA ILE A 124 11.28 -12.23 -5.87
C ILE A 124 10.42 -10.99 -5.59
N PHE A 125 11.03 -9.79 -5.61
CA PHE A 125 10.31 -8.53 -5.43
C PHE A 125 9.18 -8.39 -6.45
N LYS A 126 9.50 -8.57 -7.73
CA LYS A 126 8.52 -8.45 -8.81
C LYS A 126 7.37 -9.45 -8.66
N ASP A 127 7.66 -10.69 -8.32
CA ASP A 127 6.65 -11.73 -8.13
C ASP A 127 5.71 -11.40 -6.96
N ILE A 128 6.26 -11.08 -5.79
CA ILE A 128 5.46 -10.71 -4.61
C ILE A 128 4.65 -9.44 -4.86
N TYR A 129 5.26 -8.42 -5.49
CA TYR A 129 4.58 -7.17 -5.84
C TYR A 129 3.38 -7.43 -6.75
N LEU A 130 3.56 -8.21 -7.83
CA LEU A 130 2.49 -8.53 -8.77
C LEU A 130 1.37 -9.36 -8.14
N ARG A 131 1.70 -10.23 -7.19
CA ARG A 131 0.68 -10.99 -6.43
C ARG A 131 -0.20 -10.11 -5.56
N GLN A 132 0.31 -9.02 -5.03
CA GLN A 132 -0.43 -8.09 -4.18
C GLN A 132 -1.24 -7.04 -4.98
N LEU A 133 -0.99 -6.88 -6.29
CA LEU A 133 -1.75 -5.94 -7.10
C LEU A 133 -3.15 -6.47 -7.41
N ASN A 134 -4.16 -5.63 -7.23
CA ASN A 134 -5.46 -5.80 -7.87
C ASN A 134 -5.40 -5.15 -9.25
N ILE A 135 -5.83 -5.87 -10.28
CA ILE A 135 -5.85 -5.39 -11.66
C ILE A 135 -7.31 -5.13 -12.04
N VAL A 136 -7.65 -3.87 -12.22
CA VAL A 136 -9.00 -3.45 -12.60
C VAL A 136 -9.02 -3.11 -14.09
N LEU A 137 -9.92 -3.72 -14.84
CA LEU A 137 -10.14 -3.45 -16.25
C LEU A 137 -11.38 -2.58 -16.42
N ILE A 138 -11.18 -1.38 -16.89
CA ILE A 138 -12.25 -0.42 -17.22
C ILE A 138 -12.32 -0.21 -18.73
N GLY A 139 -13.48 0.14 -19.24
CA GLY A 139 -13.68 0.46 -20.66
C GLY A 139 -15.13 0.32 -21.08
N MET A 140 -15.44 0.80 -22.29
CA MET A 140 -16.78 0.77 -22.89
C MET A 140 -17.31 -0.68 -23.06
N PRO A 141 -18.62 -0.88 -23.13
CA PRO A 141 -19.19 -2.16 -23.56
C PRO A 141 -18.54 -2.62 -24.88
N MET A 142 -18.39 -3.94 -25.04
CA MET A 142 -17.79 -4.57 -26.22
C MET A 142 -16.30 -4.23 -26.49
N SER A 143 -15.59 -3.55 -25.60
CA SER A 143 -14.15 -3.22 -25.76
C SER A 143 -13.21 -4.43 -25.52
N GLY A 144 -13.72 -5.63 -25.34
CA GLY A 144 -12.93 -6.83 -25.12
C GLY A 144 -12.47 -7.08 -23.68
N LYS A 145 -12.98 -6.32 -22.68
CA LYS A 145 -12.63 -6.48 -21.25
C LYS A 145 -12.68 -7.93 -20.79
N SER A 146 -13.77 -8.63 -21.06
CA SER A 146 -13.97 -10.02 -20.63
C SER A 146 -12.99 -11.01 -21.26
N TYR A 147 -12.48 -10.70 -22.45
CA TYR A 147 -11.43 -11.50 -23.09
C TYR A 147 -10.07 -11.25 -22.38
N TYR A 148 -9.67 -10.00 -22.28
CA TYR A 148 -8.39 -9.65 -21.67
C TYR A 148 -8.33 -9.97 -20.17
N SER A 149 -9.43 -9.83 -19.43
CA SER A 149 -9.48 -10.17 -18.01
C SER A 149 -9.17 -11.65 -17.76
N ARG A 150 -9.70 -12.56 -18.59
CA ARG A 150 -9.39 -13.99 -18.49
C ARG A 150 -7.93 -14.29 -18.79
N GLN A 151 -7.35 -13.62 -19.81
CA GLN A 151 -5.94 -13.80 -20.16
C GLN A 151 -5.02 -13.31 -19.05
N ILE A 152 -5.31 -12.15 -18.48
CA ILE A 152 -4.55 -11.57 -17.36
C ILE A 152 -4.69 -12.42 -16.11
N ALA A 153 -5.90 -12.83 -15.75
CA ALA A 153 -6.15 -13.69 -14.60
C ALA A 153 -5.34 -14.99 -14.69
N LYS A 154 -5.32 -15.63 -15.88
CA LYS A 154 -4.51 -16.82 -16.13
C LYS A 154 -3.02 -16.55 -16.07
N ALA A 155 -2.53 -15.46 -16.69
CA ALA A 155 -1.11 -15.12 -16.77
C ALA A 155 -0.51 -14.81 -15.40
N TYR A 156 -1.29 -14.18 -14.50
CA TYR A 156 -0.85 -13.77 -13.17
C TYR A 156 -1.37 -14.68 -12.05
N ASN A 157 -2.03 -15.79 -12.39
CA ASN A 157 -2.65 -16.72 -11.44
C ASN A 157 -3.54 -16.01 -10.41
N LYS A 158 -4.47 -15.18 -10.88
CA LYS A 158 -5.39 -14.38 -10.08
C LYS A 158 -6.83 -14.85 -10.25
N GLY A 159 -7.63 -14.68 -9.19
CA GLY A 159 -9.08 -14.77 -9.30
C GLY A 159 -9.61 -13.72 -10.27
N LEU A 160 -10.68 -14.04 -10.98
CA LEU A 160 -11.42 -13.12 -11.84
C LEU A 160 -12.76 -12.82 -11.20
N VAL A 161 -13.02 -11.55 -10.96
CA VAL A 161 -14.33 -11.05 -10.52
C VAL A 161 -14.93 -10.23 -11.66
N ASP A 162 -16.13 -10.57 -12.05
CA ASP A 162 -16.95 -9.86 -13.01
C ASP A 162 -18.03 -9.13 -12.21
N ILE A 163 -17.91 -7.80 -12.11
CA ILE A 163 -18.76 -6.98 -11.24
C ILE A 163 -20.24 -7.11 -11.65
N ASP A 164 -20.53 -7.13 -12.95
CA ASP A 164 -21.92 -7.25 -13.42
C ASP A 164 -22.55 -8.55 -12.92
N LYS A 165 -21.84 -9.66 -13.00
CA LYS A 165 -22.31 -10.96 -12.49
C LYS A 165 -22.44 -10.98 -10.96
N GLU A 166 -21.52 -10.35 -10.26
CA GLU A 166 -21.58 -10.26 -8.80
C GLU A 166 -22.77 -9.44 -8.34
N ILE A 167 -23.11 -8.35 -9.07
CA ILE A 167 -24.31 -7.57 -8.84
C ILE A 167 -25.57 -8.43 -9.05
N GLU A 168 -25.69 -9.11 -10.20
CA GLU A 168 -26.85 -9.97 -10.49
C GLU A 168 -27.01 -11.10 -9.46
N TYR A 169 -25.91 -11.72 -9.06
CA TYR A 169 -25.90 -12.78 -8.05
C TYR A 169 -26.37 -12.25 -6.68
N THR A 170 -25.84 -11.12 -6.26
CA THR A 170 -26.14 -10.52 -4.93
C THR A 170 -27.56 -9.96 -4.87
N GLN A 171 -27.99 -9.26 -5.93
CA GLN A 171 -29.31 -8.63 -5.99
C GLN A 171 -30.42 -9.60 -6.43
N LYS A 172 -30.08 -10.77 -6.96
CA LYS A 172 -31.01 -11.75 -7.54
C LYS A 172 -31.94 -11.16 -8.63
N LYS A 173 -31.43 -10.20 -9.36
CA LYS A 173 -32.07 -9.46 -10.44
C LYS A 173 -31.07 -9.23 -11.56
N SER A 174 -31.54 -9.19 -12.79
CA SER A 174 -30.69 -8.80 -13.90
C SER A 174 -30.31 -7.31 -13.85
N ILE A 175 -29.20 -6.96 -14.49
CA ILE A 175 -28.78 -5.55 -14.62
C ILE A 175 -29.91 -4.70 -15.21
N GLN A 176 -30.63 -5.22 -16.21
CA GLN A 176 -31.75 -4.53 -16.84
C GLN A 176 -32.90 -4.23 -15.86
N GLU A 177 -33.27 -5.20 -15.01
CA GLU A 177 -34.30 -5.02 -13.99
C GLU A 177 -33.88 -3.99 -12.95
N LEU A 178 -32.60 -4.00 -12.53
CA LEU A 178 -32.06 -3.03 -11.59
C LEU A 178 -32.08 -1.59 -12.14
N PHE A 179 -31.73 -1.41 -13.42
CA PHE A 179 -31.86 -0.11 -14.08
C PHE A 179 -33.29 0.36 -14.18
N ASN A 180 -34.23 -0.53 -14.50
CA ASN A 180 -35.63 -0.20 -14.60
C ASN A 180 -36.25 0.19 -13.24
N GLU A 181 -35.82 -0.44 -12.16
CA GLU A 181 -36.31 -0.25 -10.81
C GLU A 181 -35.69 0.95 -10.10
N TYR A 182 -34.39 1.12 -10.19
CA TYR A 182 -33.63 2.13 -9.40
C TYR A 182 -33.06 3.28 -10.24
N GLY A 183 -33.17 3.20 -11.56
CA GLY A 183 -32.53 4.16 -12.45
C GLY A 183 -31.00 4.07 -12.41
N GLU A 184 -30.34 4.94 -13.16
CA GLU A 184 -28.88 4.96 -13.25
C GLU A 184 -28.21 5.26 -11.89
N SER A 185 -28.69 6.26 -11.17
CA SER A 185 -28.13 6.66 -9.87
C SER A 185 -28.25 5.57 -8.81
N GLY A 186 -29.38 4.88 -8.77
CA GLY A 186 -29.59 3.76 -7.85
C GLY A 186 -28.72 2.57 -8.19
N PHE A 187 -28.57 2.25 -9.48
CA PHE A 187 -27.66 1.22 -9.93
C PHE A 187 -26.20 1.52 -9.54
N ARG A 188 -25.72 2.76 -9.72
CA ARG A 188 -24.35 3.16 -9.32
C ARG A 188 -24.11 3.03 -7.82
N ASN A 189 -25.12 3.27 -6.99
CA ASN A 189 -25.01 3.05 -5.55
C ASN A 189 -24.86 1.55 -5.20
N ILE A 190 -25.58 0.67 -5.93
CA ILE A 190 -25.45 -0.79 -5.77
C ILE A 190 -24.04 -1.24 -6.20
N GLU A 191 -23.58 -0.79 -7.36
CA GLU A 191 -22.25 -1.08 -7.90
C GLU A 191 -21.14 -0.70 -6.90
N THR A 192 -21.19 0.51 -6.35
CA THR A 192 -20.24 1.01 -5.36
C THR A 192 -20.19 0.11 -4.13
N ARG A 193 -21.32 -0.28 -3.57
CA ARG A 193 -21.39 -1.14 -2.37
C ARG A 193 -20.82 -2.55 -2.60
N ILE A 194 -20.89 -3.04 -3.83
CA ILE A 194 -20.37 -4.38 -4.17
C ILE A 194 -18.87 -4.34 -4.43
N ILE A 195 -18.34 -3.20 -4.86
CA ILE A 195 -16.90 -3.00 -5.07
C ILE A 195 -16.16 -2.76 -3.74
N GLU A 196 -16.80 -2.16 -2.74
CA GLU A 196 -16.26 -1.94 -1.38
C GLU A 196 -16.19 -3.24 -0.56
#